data_c0f9c5dc47e3ae0bf7dfc7551a0bc9a9
#
_entry.id   c0f9c5dc47e3ae0bf7dfc7551a0bc9a9
#
_cell.length_a   1.000
_cell.length_b   1.000
_cell.length_c   1.000
_cell.angle_alpha   90.00
_cell.angle_beta   90.00
_cell.angle_gamma   90.00
#
_symmetry.space_group_name_H-M   'P 1'
#
loop_
_entity.id
_entity.type
_entity.pdbx_description
1 polymer ?
#
loop_
_entity_poly.entity_id
_entity_poly.type
_entity_poly.pdbx_seq_one_letter_code
_entity_poly.pdbx_strand_id
1 'polypeptide(L)'
;MEELRFDGRVVIVTGAGGGLGRAYALLFGSRGAKVVVNDLGGDRSGKGSSPAADKVVEEIKNAGGVAVANYDSVEDGDKVVQTALDNFGRVDIVVNNAGILRDRSFARTSDTDWDLVHRVHLRGSFLVTRAAFPIMKKQNFGRIIMTASTSGIYGNFGQSNYSAAKLGLLGLSNTLAIEGQKYNIHCNTLAPTGGTRLTEDILPPDLFEQLQPGLVAPLVLWLCHEDCNETGGLFEGAGGWFAKYRWERARGKFCRTSVHESVTPEAVRDNWDAITDFTDSDHPSSNREATAILASGLQDLSTEPAIKSNPTSASGSMEVTGPLAARGITLPPSSFTYEPDQLILYALGVGVSRKDEDALKFLYENDENFSALPTFAVIPSQAVMFGGKLWQQMNGYTPNLAKVCVNKFGLHLELDSSAPLVKEPIDPSPVVVVPDPPTVISNEPTLKVMMVEGNHSVCQRLSARTMTSQVM
;
A
#
# COMPACT_ATOMS: atom_id res chain seq x y z
N MET A 1 22.28 -16.37 -26.65
CA MET A 1 21.26 -15.74 -25.80
C MET A 1 20.43 -14.86 -26.71
N GLU A 2 19.13 -14.98 -26.65
CA GLU A 2 18.22 -14.12 -27.39
C GLU A 2 18.29 -12.69 -26.87
N GLU A 3 18.25 -11.73 -27.79
CA GLU A 3 18.34 -10.33 -27.44
C GLU A 3 17.00 -9.82 -26.89
N LEU A 4 17.02 -9.12 -25.73
CA LEU A 4 15.82 -8.50 -25.18
C LEU A 4 15.35 -7.36 -26.08
N ARG A 5 14.11 -7.42 -26.57
CA ARG A 5 13.53 -6.47 -27.52
C ARG A 5 12.33 -5.74 -26.92
N PHE A 6 12.11 -4.52 -27.40
CA PHE A 6 11.01 -3.64 -26.99
C PHE A 6 10.20 -3.15 -28.19
N ASP A 7 10.15 -3.94 -29.25
CA ASP A 7 9.46 -3.58 -30.48
C ASP A 7 7.98 -3.24 -30.22
N GLY A 8 7.54 -2.09 -30.69
CA GLY A 8 6.18 -1.60 -30.47
C GLY A 8 5.90 -0.98 -29.11
N ARG A 9 6.82 -1.07 -28.14
CA ARG A 9 6.71 -0.43 -26.84
C ARG A 9 7.08 1.05 -26.89
N VAL A 10 6.37 1.87 -26.12
CA VAL A 10 6.62 3.31 -25.97
C VAL A 10 7.14 3.61 -24.58
N VAL A 11 8.30 4.23 -24.52
CA VAL A 11 9.05 4.53 -23.30
C VAL A 11 9.15 6.03 -23.10
N ILE A 12 8.79 6.53 -21.95
CA ILE A 12 9.07 7.89 -21.49
C ILE A 12 10.25 7.84 -20.53
N VAL A 13 11.31 8.58 -20.82
CA VAL A 13 12.45 8.75 -19.90
C VAL A 13 12.53 10.21 -19.51
N THR A 14 12.37 10.53 -18.22
CA THR A 14 12.49 11.91 -17.73
C THR A 14 13.93 12.22 -17.32
N GLY A 15 14.38 13.47 -17.54
CA GLY A 15 15.79 13.85 -17.33
C GLY A 15 16.72 13.11 -18.27
N ALA A 16 16.30 12.89 -19.52
CA ALA A 16 16.99 12.04 -20.48
C ALA A 16 18.02 12.75 -21.35
N GLY A 17 18.22 14.06 -21.16
CA GLY A 17 19.22 14.84 -21.92
C GLY A 17 20.68 14.54 -21.56
N GLY A 18 20.94 13.75 -20.51
CA GLY A 18 22.29 13.39 -20.09
C GLY A 18 22.36 12.29 -19.05
N GLY A 19 23.57 11.87 -18.70
CA GLY A 19 23.84 10.91 -17.63
C GLY A 19 23.08 9.60 -17.78
N LEU A 20 22.48 9.14 -16.67
CA LEU A 20 21.73 7.90 -16.61
C LEU A 20 20.51 7.90 -17.56
N GLY A 21 19.74 8.99 -17.57
CA GLY A 21 18.56 9.09 -18.43
C GLY A 21 18.88 8.96 -19.91
N ARG A 22 19.97 9.61 -20.36
CA ARG A 22 20.45 9.44 -21.74
C ARG A 22 20.84 7.98 -22.02
N ALA A 23 21.56 7.33 -21.10
CA ALA A 23 21.96 5.94 -21.27
C ALA A 23 20.74 5.01 -21.39
N TYR A 24 19.71 5.23 -20.59
CA TYR A 24 18.47 4.47 -20.68
C TYR A 24 17.77 4.70 -22.03
N ALA A 25 17.60 5.96 -22.44
CA ALA A 25 16.95 6.33 -23.69
C ALA A 25 17.62 5.72 -24.91
N LEU A 26 18.95 5.79 -24.97
CA LEU A 26 19.74 5.21 -26.05
C LEU A 26 19.61 3.68 -26.10
N LEU A 27 19.69 3.01 -24.94
CA LEU A 27 19.59 1.55 -24.90
C LEU A 27 18.18 1.07 -25.26
N PHE A 28 17.12 1.73 -24.77
CA PHE A 28 15.73 1.42 -25.20
C PHE A 28 15.55 1.62 -26.70
N GLY A 29 16.04 2.73 -27.25
CA GLY A 29 15.98 3.01 -28.70
C GLY A 29 16.70 1.95 -29.54
N SER A 30 17.89 1.51 -29.13
CA SER A 30 18.64 0.45 -29.82
C SER A 30 17.94 -0.92 -29.76
N ARG A 31 17.05 -1.14 -28.78
CA ARG A 31 16.27 -2.36 -28.58
C ARG A 31 14.87 -2.30 -29.19
N GLY A 32 14.59 -1.30 -30.05
CA GLY A 32 13.36 -1.19 -30.84
C GLY A 32 12.21 -0.44 -30.15
N ALA A 33 12.42 0.11 -28.97
CA ALA A 33 11.42 0.97 -28.33
C ALA A 33 11.26 2.32 -29.06
N LYS A 34 10.08 2.91 -29.00
CA LYS A 34 9.81 4.30 -29.35
C LYS A 34 9.99 5.16 -28.12
N VAL A 35 10.91 6.13 -28.15
CA VAL A 35 11.35 6.83 -26.95
C VAL A 35 10.89 8.29 -26.93
N VAL A 36 10.27 8.71 -25.85
CA VAL A 36 10.07 10.12 -25.50
C VAL A 36 11.23 10.54 -24.61
N VAL A 37 12.08 11.38 -25.11
CA VAL A 37 13.24 11.96 -24.43
C VAL A 37 12.78 13.26 -23.77
N ASN A 38 12.43 13.22 -22.48
CA ASN A 38 12.03 14.42 -21.75
C ASN A 38 13.23 15.02 -21.01
N ASP A 39 13.53 16.30 -21.25
CA ASP A 39 14.51 17.08 -20.49
C ASP A 39 14.23 18.57 -20.65
N LEU A 40 14.22 19.32 -19.55
CA LEU A 40 14.14 20.79 -19.55
C LEU A 40 15.40 21.46 -20.07
N GLY A 41 16.52 20.73 -20.19
CA GLY A 41 17.80 21.28 -20.56
C GLY A 41 18.49 22.12 -19.47
N GLY A 42 18.00 22.05 -18.22
CA GLY A 42 18.58 22.77 -17.09
C GLY A 42 19.94 22.20 -16.63
N ASP A 43 20.67 23.03 -15.85
CA ASP A 43 21.89 22.59 -15.17
C ASP A 43 21.58 21.65 -13.99
N ARG A 44 22.63 21.20 -13.25
CA ARG A 44 22.46 20.32 -12.07
C ARG A 44 21.58 20.91 -10.95
N SER A 45 21.44 22.24 -10.92
CA SER A 45 20.61 22.96 -9.94
C SER A 45 19.20 23.25 -10.43
N GLY A 46 18.87 22.84 -11.66
CA GLY A 46 17.55 23.06 -12.30
C GLY A 46 17.42 24.47 -12.92
N LYS A 47 18.51 25.14 -13.27
CA LYS A 47 18.51 26.46 -13.94
C LYS A 47 18.91 26.37 -15.39
N GLY A 48 18.40 27.32 -16.21
CA GLY A 48 18.72 27.42 -17.61
C GLY A 48 17.94 26.44 -18.50
N SER A 49 18.27 26.45 -19.80
CA SER A 49 17.73 25.54 -20.80
C SER A 49 18.79 25.22 -21.86
N SER A 50 18.74 24.05 -22.45
CA SER A 50 19.63 23.60 -23.51
C SER A 50 18.92 22.59 -24.42
N PRO A 51 19.41 22.37 -25.68
CA PRO A 51 18.85 21.37 -26.58
C PRO A 51 19.31 19.94 -26.22
N ALA A 52 19.39 19.62 -24.94
CA ALA A 52 19.89 18.31 -24.48
C ALA A 52 19.02 17.15 -24.95
N ALA A 53 17.70 17.32 -24.92
CA ALA A 53 16.76 16.31 -25.40
C ALA A 53 16.92 16.04 -26.91
N ASP A 54 17.09 17.12 -27.73
CA ASP A 54 17.25 16.99 -29.18
C ASP A 54 18.48 16.18 -29.56
N LYS A 55 19.61 16.44 -28.88
CA LYS A 55 20.84 15.69 -29.13
C LYS A 55 20.67 14.19 -28.94
N VAL A 56 19.96 13.78 -27.86
CA VAL A 56 19.70 12.37 -27.59
C VAL A 56 18.73 11.79 -28.61
N VAL A 57 17.73 12.55 -29.03
CA VAL A 57 16.80 12.15 -30.10
C VAL A 57 17.54 11.93 -31.42
N GLU A 58 18.49 12.83 -31.79
CA GLU A 58 19.31 12.67 -32.96
C GLU A 58 20.20 11.44 -32.89
N GLU A 59 20.82 11.18 -31.73
CA GLU A 59 21.63 9.98 -31.51
C GLU A 59 20.79 8.69 -31.71
N ILE A 60 19.60 8.63 -31.15
CA ILE A 60 18.70 7.48 -31.32
C ILE A 60 18.30 7.29 -32.77
N LYS A 61 17.94 8.39 -33.48
CA LYS A 61 17.57 8.35 -34.89
C LYS A 61 18.73 7.95 -35.80
N ASN A 62 19.92 8.47 -35.55
CA ASN A 62 21.12 8.12 -36.30
C ASN A 62 21.52 6.65 -36.12
N ALA A 63 21.18 6.05 -34.98
CA ALA A 63 21.33 4.62 -34.74
C ALA A 63 20.17 3.77 -35.30
N GLY A 64 19.20 4.36 -36.02
CA GLY A 64 18.07 3.67 -36.64
C GLY A 64 16.84 3.49 -35.73
N GLY A 65 16.88 4.08 -34.54
CA GLY A 65 15.76 4.04 -33.60
C GLY A 65 14.71 5.14 -33.82
N VAL A 66 13.67 5.15 -33.01
CA VAL A 66 12.56 6.12 -33.09
C VAL A 66 12.47 6.90 -31.77
N ALA A 67 12.60 8.22 -31.85
CA ALA A 67 12.48 9.08 -30.68
C ALA A 67 11.89 10.45 -31.01
N VAL A 68 11.29 11.07 -29.99
CA VAL A 68 10.80 12.46 -29.99
C VAL A 68 11.27 13.17 -28.71
N ALA A 69 11.51 14.48 -28.83
CA ALA A 69 11.87 15.30 -27.67
C ALA A 69 10.61 15.83 -26.97
N ASN A 70 10.71 16.01 -25.67
CA ASN A 70 9.75 16.74 -24.84
C ASN A 70 10.52 17.65 -23.88
N TYR A 71 10.07 18.90 -23.74
CA TYR A 71 10.74 19.95 -22.96
C TYR A 71 9.90 20.41 -21.76
N ASP A 72 8.79 19.74 -21.48
CA ASP A 72 7.93 20.12 -20.37
C ASP A 72 8.57 19.73 -19.03
N SER A 73 8.21 20.47 -17.99
CA SER A 73 8.55 20.10 -16.62
C SER A 73 7.88 18.79 -16.23
N VAL A 74 8.56 17.97 -15.44
CA VAL A 74 7.92 16.79 -14.82
C VAL A 74 6.77 17.18 -13.89
N GLU A 75 6.66 18.44 -13.48
CA GLU A 75 5.52 18.99 -12.77
C GLU A 75 4.27 19.13 -13.66
N ASP A 76 4.45 19.16 -14.97
CA ASP A 76 3.41 19.10 -16.01
C ASP A 76 3.31 17.66 -16.58
N GLY A 77 3.21 16.65 -15.72
CA GLY A 77 3.24 15.24 -16.10
C GLY A 77 2.27 14.86 -17.21
N ASP A 78 1.11 15.51 -17.27
CA ASP A 78 0.11 15.30 -18.33
C ASP A 78 0.66 15.67 -19.71
N LYS A 79 1.44 16.76 -19.83
CA LYS A 79 2.06 17.20 -21.10
C LYS A 79 3.15 16.22 -21.54
N VAL A 80 3.94 15.74 -20.59
CA VAL A 80 4.98 14.73 -20.87
C VAL A 80 4.35 13.46 -21.45
N VAL A 81 3.29 12.97 -20.83
CA VAL A 81 2.55 11.78 -21.28
C VAL A 81 1.81 12.03 -22.59
N GLN A 82 1.23 13.23 -22.76
CA GLN A 82 0.52 13.59 -23.99
C GLN A 82 1.44 13.54 -25.23
N THR A 83 2.72 13.92 -25.07
CA THR A 83 3.72 13.79 -26.16
C THR A 83 3.84 12.34 -26.65
N ALA A 84 3.81 11.36 -25.75
CA ALA A 84 3.83 9.94 -26.13
C ALA A 84 2.55 9.51 -26.85
N LEU A 85 1.40 10.00 -26.38
CA LEU A 85 0.11 9.70 -27.01
C LEU A 85 -0.02 10.32 -28.40
N ASP A 86 0.37 11.57 -28.59
CA ASP A 86 0.28 12.29 -29.86
C ASP A 86 1.19 11.67 -30.94
N ASN A 87 2.36 11.20 -30.56
CA ASN A 87 3.34 10.64 -31.50
C ASN A 87 3.20 9.12 -31.69
N PHE A 88 2.77 8.40 -30.66
CA PHE A 88 2.86 6.93 -30.67
C PHE A 88 1.55 6.23 -30.23
N GLY A 89 0.57 6.95 -29.71
CA GLY A 89 -0.77 6.44 -29.36
C GLY A 89 -0.83 5.58 -28.08
N ARG A 90 0.28 5.41 -27.35
CA ARG A 90 0.36 4.55 -26.17
C ARG A 90 1.49 4.96 -25.22
N VAL A 91 1.48 4.41 -23.99
CA VAL A 91 2.58 4.49 -23.02
C VAL A 91 2.71 3.16 -22.35
N ASP A 92 3.87 2.51 -22.49
CA ASP A 92 4.16 1.20 -21.89
C ASP A 92 5.11 1.29 -20.70
N ILE A 93 6.09 2.17 -20.77
CA ILE A 93 7.18 2.27 -19.80
C ILE A 93 7.37 3.73 -19.42
N VAL A 94 7.52 3.99 -18.12
CA VAL A 94 7.91 5.30 -17.57
C VAL A 94 9.12 5.14 -16.67
N VAL A 95 10.22 5.77 -17.05
CA VAL A 95 11.44 5.87 -16.24
C VAL A 95 11.50 7.26 -15.61
N ASN A 96 11.12 7.38 -14.35
CA ASN A 96 11.17 8.60 -13.57
C ASN A 96 12.61 8.81 -13.09
N ASN A 97 13.41 9.52 -13.88
CA ASN A 97 14.83 9.74 -13.62
C ASN A 97 15.18 11.22 -13.42
N ALA A 98 14.33 12.16 -13.84
CA ALA A 98 14.60 13.59 -13.69
C ALA A 98 14.97 13.96 -12.25
N GLY A 99 15.98 14.80 -12.10
CA GLY A 99 16.47 15.20 -10.79
C GLY A 99 17.43 16.37 -10.81
N ILE A 100 17.52 17.03 -9.66
CA ILE A 100 18.39 18.17 -9.38
C ILE A 100 19.06 17.99 -8.01
N LEU A 101 20.12 18.74 -7.74
CA LEU A 101 20.76 18.79 -6.43
C LEU A 101 20.74 20.22 -5.88
N ARG A 102 20.36 20.35 -4.61
CA ARG A 102 20.35 21.56 -3.81
C ARG A 102 20.91 21.26 -2.42
N ASP A 103 22.17 20.79 -2.41
CA ASP A 103 22.82 20.28 -1.22
C ASP A 103 23.20 21.40 -0.26
N ARG A 104 22.75 21.30 0.98
CA ARG A 104 23.07 22.20 2.09
C ARG A 104 23.05 21.40 3.39
N SER A 105 23.89 21.76 4.35
CA SER A 105 23.72 21.22 5.71
C SER A 105 22.31 21.55 6.23
N PHE A 106 21.73 20.66 7.04
CA PHE A 106 20.32 20.73 7.45
C PHE A 106 19.89 22.14 7.93
N ALA A 107 20.69 22.74 8.82
CA ALA A 107 20.41 24.08 9.35
C ALA A 107 20.48 25.23 8.32
N ARG A 108 21.03 24.96 7.13
CA ARG A 108 21.17 25.93 6.03
C ARG A 108 20.25 25.63 4.83
N THR A 109 19.50 24.54 4.88
CA THR A 109 18.52 24.20 3.86
C THR A 109 17.40 25.23 3.90
N SER A 110 17.19 25.94 2.79
CA SER A 110 16.06 26.87 2.66
C SER A 110 14.79 26.12 2.26
N ASP A 111 13.62 26.71 2.57
CA ASP A 111 12.32 26.18 2.13
C ASP A 111 12.28 26.06 0.59
N THR A 112 12.86 27.03 -0.12
CA THR A 112 12.95 26.98 -1.60
C THR A 112 13.76 25.80 -2.10
N ASP A 113 14.90 25.48 -1.47
CA ASP A 113 15.73 24.32 -1.87
C ASP A 113 15.04 23.01 -1.47
N TRP A 114 14.38 22.98 -0.33
CA TRP A 114 13.56 21.84 0.10
C TRP A 114 12.43 21.57 -0.86
N ASP A 115 11.59 22.55 -1.12
CA ASP A 115 10.39 22.43 -1.94
C ASP A 115 10.75 22.08 -3.39
N LEU A 116 11.75 22.73 -3.98
CA LEU A 116 12.12 22.47 -5.36
C LEU A 116 12.62 21.04 -5.57
N VAL A 117 13.42 20.50 -4.64
CA VAL A 117 13.87 19.10 -4.71
C VAL A 117 12.68 18.15 -4.62
N HIS A 118 11.76 18.37 -3.69
CA HIS A 118 10.56 17.54 -3.57
C HIS A 118 9.63 17.66 -4.78
N ARG A 119 9.48 18.85 -5.33
CA ARG A 119 8.67 19.11 -6.53
C ARG A 119 9.20 18.35 -7.74
N VAL A 120 10.51 18.37 -7.98
CA VAL A 120 11.11 17.68 -9.14
C VAL A 120 11.13 16.18 -8.93
N HIS A 121 11.72 15.71 -7.82
CA HIS A 121 11.97 14.28 -7.63
C HIS A 121 10.72 13.48 -7.30
N LEU A 122 10.01 13.89 -6.24
CA LEU A 122 8.89 13.11 -5.72
C LEU A 122 7.56 13.48 -6.41
N ARG A 123 7.21 14.77 -6.38
CA ARG A 123 5.96 15.22 -6.99
C ARG A 123 5.97 15.07 -8.51
N GLY A 124 7.08 15.36 -9.19
CA GLY A 124 7.21 15.18 -10.63
C GLY A 124 7.03 13.72 -11.05
N SER A 125 7.73 12.80 -10.37
CA SER A 125 7.56 11.36 -10.62
C SER A 125 6.11 10.90 -10.37
N PHE A 126 5.47 11.40 -9.32
CA PHE A 126 4.05 11.15 -9.06
C PHE A 126 3.17 11.66 -10.20
N LEU A 127 3.37 12.89 -10.68
CA LEU A 127 2.52 13.50 -11.71
C LEU A 127 2.65 12.80 -13.07
N VAL A 128 3.87 12.51 -13.52
CA VAL A 128 4.09 11.76 -14.76
C VAL A 128 3.49 10.36 -14.66
N THR A 129 3.73 9.67 -13.56
CA THR A 129 3.19 8.31 -13.36
C THR A 129 1.67 8.32 -13.26
N ARG A 130 1.08 9.27 -12.55
CA ARG A 130 -0.38 9.41 -12.41
C ARG A 130 -1.07 9.63 -13.77
N ALA A 131 -0.45 10.38 -14.67
CA ALA A 131 -0.97 10.59 -16.03
C ALA A 131 -0.86 9.30 -16.88
N ALA A 132 0.22 8.54 -16.76
CA ALA A 132 0.43 7.31 -17.51
C ALA A 132 -0.38 6.11 -16.98
N PHE A 133 -0.60 6.01 -15.68
CA PHE A 133 -1.16 4.84 -15.01
C PHE A 133 -2.55 4.41 -15.53
N PRO A 134 -3.53 5.32 -15.79
CA PRO A 134 -4.83 4.95 -16.37
C PRO A 134 -4.70 4.38 -17.78
N ILE A 135 -3.71 4.84 -18.56
CA ILE A 135 -3.43 4.36 -19.92
C ILE A 135 -2.88 2.93 -19.84
N MET A 136 -1.88 2.70 -18.98
CA MET A 136 -1.32 1.38 -18.70
C MET A 136 -2.38 0.39 -18.21
N LYS A 137 -3.32 0.84 -17.35
CA LYS A 137 -4.46 0.02 -16.93
C LYS A 137 -5.33 -0.43 -18.10
N LYS A 138 -5.67 0.47 -19.03
CA LYS A 138 -6.46 0.14 -20.23
C LYS A 138 -5.72 -0.81 -21.16
N GLN A 139 -4.39 -0.70 -21.22
CA GLN A 139 -3.51 -1.55 -22.02
C GLN A 139 -3.26 -2.93 -21.39
N ASN A 140 -3.56 -3.09 -20.09
CA ASN A 140 -3.18 -4.25 -19.29
C ASN A 140 -1.67 -4.55 -19.34
N PHE A 141 -0.87 -3.50 -19.39
CA PHE A 141 0.58 -3.54 -19.38
C PHE A 141 1.16 -2.20 -18.94
N GLY A 142 2.12 -2.23 -18.04
CA GLY A 142 2.89 -1.07 -17.62
C GLY A 142 4.18 -1.45 -16.90
N ARG A 143 5.24 -0.67 -17.11
CA ARG A 143 6.51 -0.79 -16.36
C ARG A 143 6.93 0.59 -15.89
N ILE A 144 7.20 0.71 -14.62
CA ILE A 144 7.51 1.99 -13.98
C ILE A 144 8.81 1.82 -13.18
N ILE A 145 9.77 2.70 -13.43
CA ILE A 145 10.99 2.80 -12.65
C ILE A 145 11.00 4.11 -11.89
N MET A 146 11.20 4.03 -10.57
CA MET A 146 11.42 5.16 -9.69
C MET A 146 12.92 5.25 -9.37
N THR A 147 13.57 6.32 -9.79
CA THR A 147 15.01 6.51 -9.51
C THR A 147 15.20 7.11 -8.12
N ALA A 148 15.47 6.25 -7.15
CA ALA A 148 15.86 6.60 -5.79
C ALA A 148 17.37 6.93 -5.70
N SER A 149 18.00 6.65 -4.58
CA SER A 149 19.43 6.81 -4.32
C SER A 149 19.83 6.08 -3.05
N THR A 150 21.07 5.64 -2.94
CA THR A 150 21.66 5.18 -1.69
C THR A 150 21.63 6.26 -0.62
N SER A 151 21.69 7.54 -0.99
CA SER A 151 21.46 8.66 -0.05
C SER A 151 20.08 8.64 0.57
N GLY A 152 19.04 8.14 -0.15
CA GLY A 152 17.71 7.95 0.43
C GLY A 152 17.67 6.78 1.40
N ILE A 153 18.44 5.72 1.15
CA ILE A 153 18.47 4.50 1.97
C ILE A 153 19.26 4.72 3.26
N TYR A 154 20.45 5.33 3.16
CA TYR A 154 21.40 5.45 4.26
C TYR A 154 21.52 6.87 4.83
N GLY A 155 20.93 7.86 4.17
CA GLY A 155 21.20 9.26 4.43
C GLY A 155 22.53 9.71 3.84
N ASN A 156 22.70 11.03 3.67
CA ASN A 156 23.98 11.63 3.30
C ASN A 156 24.06 13.05 3.86
N PHE A 157 25.26 13.45 4.29
CA PHE A 157 25.50 14.79 4.81
C PHE A 157 25.15 15.85 3.78
N GLY A 158 24.37 16.85 4.18
CA GLY A 158 23.97 17.94 3.30
C GLY A 158 22.83 17.64 2.33
N GLN A 159 22.23 16.46 2.37
CA GLN A 159 21.21 16.00 1.45
C GLN A 159 19.87 15.65 2.12
N SER A 160 19.48 16.35 3.18
CA SER A 160 18.23 16.06 3.89
C SER A 160 16.99 16.15 3.00
N ASN A 161 16.90 17.17 2.13
CA ASN A 161 15.84 17.33 1.14
C ASN A 161 15.85 16.21 0.07
N TYR A 162 17.02 15.92 -0.48
CA TYR A 162 17.23 14.92 -1.51
C TYR A 162 16.96 13.51 -0.96
N SER A 163 17.54 13.16 0.18
CA SER A 163 17.35 11.85 0.82
C SER A 163 15.89 11.57 1.14
N ALA A 164 15.17 12.55 1.68
CA ALA A 164 13.74 12.43 1.98
C ALA A 164 12.91 12.21 0.70
N ALA A 165 13.16 13.00 -0.36
CA ALA A 165 12.45 12.85 -1.63
C ALA A 165 12.73 11.49 -2.28
N LYS A 166 13.98 11.02 -2.24
CA LYS A 166 14.41 9.75 -2.85
C LYS A 166 13.88 8.53 -2.12
N LEU A 167 13.82 8.55 -0.79
CA LEU A 167 13.17 7.46 -0.03
C LEU A 167 11.64 7.49 -0.20
N GLY A 168 11.05 8.67 -0.35
CA GLY A 168 9.62 8.80 -0.67
C GLY A 168 9.21 8.10 -1.96
N LEU A 169 10.10 8.02 -2.96
CA LEU A 169 9.87 7.29 -4.21
C LEU A 169 9.74 5.77 -3.98
N LEU A 170 10.47 5.20 -3.01
CA LEU A 170 10.31 3.78 -2.65
C LEU A 170 8.91 3.50 -2.09
N GLY A 171 8.42 4.36 -1.18
CA GLY A 171 7.06 4.22 -0.64
C GLY A 171 5.98 4.32 -1.73
N LEU A 172 6.15 5.26 -2.67
CA LEU A 172 5.27 5.42 -3.82
C LEU A 172 5.32 4.17 -4.72
N SER A 173 6.51 3.67 -5.04
CA SER A 173 6.73 2.48 -5.86
C SER A 173 6.06 1.25 -5.27
N ASN A 174 6.23 1.00 -3.98
CA ASN A 174 5.63 -0.14 -3.28
C ASN A 174 4.10 -0.13 -3.37
N THR A 175 3.49 1.04 -3.20
CA THR A 175 2.03 1.20 -3.31
C THR A 175 1.56 0.96 -4.74
N LEU A 176 2.24 1.53 -5.74
CA LEU A 176 1.90 1.36 -7.16
C LEU A 176 2.09 -0.09 -7.63
N ALA A 177 3.06 -0.81 -7.08
CA ALA A 177 3.25 -2.24 -7.35
C ALA A 177 2.04 -3.06 -6.91
N ILE A 178 1.48 -2.75 -5.73
CA ILE A 178 0.28 -3.41 -5.21
C ILE A 178 -0.96 -3.06 -6.06
N GLU A 179 -1.17 -1.77 -6.34
CA GLU A 179 -2.33 -1.29 -7.11
C GLU A 179 -2.29 -1.73 -8.57
N GLY A 180 -1.09 -1.87 -9.13
CA GLY A 180 -0.84 -2.25 -10.50
C GLY A 180 -0.97 -3.75 -10.79
N GLN A 181 -0.85 -4.60 -9.77
CA GLN A 181 -0.71 -6.05 -9.92
C GLN A 181 -1.76 -6.70 -10.82
N LYS A 182 -3.03 -6.38 -10.61
CA LYS A 182 -4.14 -6.95 -11.42
C LYS A 182 -4.22 -6.45 -12.86
N TYR A 183 -3.39 -5.48 -13.21
CA TYR A 183 -3.34 -4.88 -14.55
C TYR A 183 -2.01 -5.12 -15.26
N ASN A 184 -1.18 -6.05 -14.76
CA ASN A 184 0.18 -6.28 -15.27
C ASN A 184 1.02 -4.99 -15.32
N ILE A 185 0.85 -4.14 -14.32
CA ILE A 185 1.67 -2.94 -14.13
C ILE A 185 2.66 -3.22 -13.01
N HIS A 186 3.95 -3.22 -13.35
CA HIS A 186 5.04 -3.41 -12.41
C HIS A 186 5.72 -2.08 -12.10
N CYS A 187 6.00 -1.84 -10.84
CA CYS A 187 6.72 -0.64 -10.39
C CYS A 187 7.90 -1.06 -9.52
N ASN A 188 9.11 -0.66 -9.91
CA ASN A 188 10.34 -0.98 -9.19
C ASN A 188 11.14 0.29 -8.89
N THR A 189 11.94 0.24 -7.86
CA THR A 189 12.81 1.34 -7.43
C THR A 189 14.27 0.99 -7.73
N LEU A 190 14.98 1.95 -8.33
CA LEU A 190 16.41 1.85 -8.60
C LEU A 190 17.18 2.90 -7.78
N ALA A 191 18.19 2.48 -7.06
CA ALA A 191 19.18 3.35 -6.40
C ALA A 191 20.52 3.26 -7.19
N PRO A 192 20.70 4.07 -8.25
CA PRO A 192 21.87 3.98 -9.09
C PRO A 192 23.03 4.78 -8.53
N THR A 193 24.25 4.30 -8.76
CA THR A 193 25.47 5.10 -8.67
C THR A 193 26.14 5.15 -10.04
N GLY A 194 26.28 6.34 -10.59
CA GLY A 194 26.88 6.55 -11.91
C GLY A 194 27.70 7.83 -11.97
N GLY A 195 28.75 7.84 -12.79
CA GLY A 195 29.54 9.01 -13.15
C GLY A 195 28.71 9.96 -14.02
N THR A 196 28.11 10.97 -13.40
CA THR A 196 27.23 11.95 -14.05
C THR A 196 27.59 13.36 -13.59
N ARG A 197 26.99 14.39 -14.20
CA ARG A 197 27.10 15.80 -13.73
C ARG A 197 26.79 15.97 -12.24
N LEU A 198 26.00 15.08 -11.66
CA LEU A 198 25.61 15.15 -10.25
C LEU A 198 26.71 14.62 -9.32
N THR A 199 27.61 13.80 -9.82
CA THR A 199 28.64 13.08 -9.04
C THR A 199 30.07 13.47 -9.43
N GLU A 200 30.27 14.28 -10.48
CA GLU A 200 31.59 14.66 -11.02
C GLU A 200 32.51 15.33 -9.98
N ASP A 201 31.95 16.22 -9.16
CA ASP A 201 32.70 16.90 -8.09
C ASP A 201 32.87 16.04 -6.80
N ILE A 202 32.28 14.87 -6.76
CA ILE A 202 32.20 14.03 -5.53
C ILE A 202 33.07 12.78 -5.66
N LEU A 203 33.11 12.19 -6.86
CA LEU A 203 33.81 10.93 -7.10
C LEU A 203 35.29 11.21 -7.50
N PRO A 204 36.23 10.40 -7.00
CA PRO A 204 37.57 10.38 -7.55
C PRO A 204 37.56 10.11 -9.08
N PRO A 205 38.44 10.72 -9.87
CA PRO A 205 38.43 10.59 -11.34
C PRO A 205 38.44 9.13 -11.83
N ASP A 206 39.26 8.29 -11.25
CA ASP A 206 39.37 6.87 -11.63
C ASP A 206 38.04 6.11 -11.36
N LEU A 207 37.35 6.44 -10.28
CA LEU A 207 36.06 5.83 -9.95
C LEU A 207 34.95 6.38 -10.85
N PHE A 208 35.00 7.69 -11.18
CA PHE A 208 34.06 8.32 -12.10
C PHE A 208 34.10 7.66 -13.49
N GLU A 209 35.29 7.35 -14.00
CA GLU A 209 35.45 6.67 -15.28
C GLU A 209 34.91 5.23 -15.26
N GLN A 210 35.01 4.52 -14.13
CA GLN A 210 34.53 3.16 -14.00
C GLN A 210 32.99 3.09 -13.80
N LEU A 211 32.38 4.15 -13.31
CA LEU A 211 30.93 4.21 -13.02
C LEU A 211 30.13 4.78 -14.20
N GLN A 212 30.42 4.32 -15.42
CA GLN A 212 29.72 4.80 -16.61
C GLN A 212 28.22 4.56 -16.52
N PRO A 213 27.34 5.56 -16.82
CA PRO A 213 25.88 5.43 -16.80
C PRO A 213 25.35 4.25 -17.63
N GLY A 214 26.01 3.92 -18.73
CA GLY A 214 25.66 2.79 -19.59
C GLY A 214 25.74 1.43 -18.89
N LEU A 215 26.53 1.30 -17.82
CA LEU A 215 26.66 0.06 -17.06
C LEU A 215 25.47 -0.18 -16.08
N VAL A 216 24.63 0.83 -15.85
CA VAL A 216 23.41 0.72 -15.05
C VAL A 216 22.18 0.41 -15.93
N ALA A 217 22.20 0.88 -17.17
CA ALA A 217 21.05 0.79 -18.09
C ALA A 217 20.51 -0.63 -18.31
N PRO A 218 21.34 -1.69 -18.40
CA PRO A 218 20.84 -3.06 -18.59
C PRO A 218 19.87 -3.52 -17.51
N LEU A 219 20.06 -3.13 -16.25
CA LEU A 219 19.13 -3.48 -15.17
C LEU A 219 17.78 -2.82 -15.38
N VAL A 220 17.74 -1.55 -15.79
CA VAL A 220 16.48 -0.82 -16.06
C VAL A 220 15.71 -1.50 -17.18
N LEU A 221 16.39 -1.89 -18.26
CA LEU A 221 15.74 -2.59 -19.36
C LEU A 221 15.18 -3.95 -18.90
N TRP A 222 15.97 -4.74 -18.15
CA TRP A 222 15.48 -6.01 -17.64
C TRP A 222 14.21 -5.83 -16.77
N LEU A 223 14.22 -4.89 -15.83
CA LEU A 223 13.07 -4.59 -14.98
C LEU A 223 11.83 -4.10 -15.75
N CYS A 224 12.03 -3.59 -16.98
CA CYS A 224 10.96 -3.13 -17.86
C CYS A 224 10.56 -4.16 -18.93
N HIS A 225 11.28 -5.27 -19.06
CA HIS A 225 10.95 -6.31 -20.04
C HIS A 225 9.69 -7.08 -19.66
N GLU A 226 8.95 -7.59 -20.65
CA GLU A 226 7.71 -8.35 -20.41
C GLU A 226 7.94 -9.65 -19.67
N ASP A 227 9.11 -10.29 -19.84
CA ASP A 227 9.49 -11.52 -19.15
C ASP A 227 9.91 -11.29 -17.69
N CYS A 228 10.10 -10.03 -17.28
CA CYS A 228 10.45 -9.70 -15.90
C CYS A 228 9.19 -9.56 -15.04
N ASN A 229 9.04 -10.45 -14.06
CA ASN A 229 7.91 -10.46 -13.13
C ASN A 229 8.18 -9.69 -11.83
N GLU A 230 9.33 -9.00 -11.72
CA GLU A 230 9.65 -8.22 -10.53
C GLU A 230 8.76 -6.98 -10.40
N THR A 231 8.20 -6.79 -9.21
CA THR A 231 7.44 -5.59 -8.84
C THR A 231 7.58 -5.31 -7.35
N GLY A 232 7.62 -4.03 -6.95
CA GLY A 232 7.86 -3.60 -5.57
C GLY A 232 9.30 -3.81 -5.10
N GLY A 233 10.23 -4.14 -6.01
CA GLY A 233 11.64 -4.36 -5.68
C GLY A 233 12.40 -3.04 -5.54
N LEU A 234 13.38 -3.03 -4.63
CA LEU A 234 14.42 -2.01 -4.53
C LEU A 234 15.75 -2.62 -5.01
N PHE A 235 16.35 -1.99 -5.99
CA PHE A 235 17.61 -2.45 -6.59
C PHE A 235 18.68 -1.37 -6.54
N GLU A 236 19.91 -1.78 -6.31
CA GLU A 236 21.09 -0.93 -6.51
C GLU A 236 21.82 -1.35 -7.78
N GLY A 237 22.39 -0.39 -8.47
CA GLY A 237 23.19 -0.64 -9.66
C GLY A 237 24.34 0.36 -9.80
N ALA A 238 25.55 -0.15 -9.96
CA ALA A 238 26.76 0.65 -10.12
C ALA A 238 27.84 -0.13 -10.89
N GLY A 239 28.44 0.47 -11.93
CA GLY A 239 29.57 -0.13 -12.62
C GLY A 239 29.37 -1.54 -13.17
N GLY A 240 28.12 -1.94 -13.46
CA GLY A 240 27.78 -3.29 -13.88
C GLY A 240 27.54 -4.28 -12.75
N TRP A 241 27.66 -3.86 -11.50
CA TRP A 241 27.24 -4.63 -10.32
C TRP A 241 25.80 -4.27 -9.96
N PHE A 242 25.00 -5.29 -9.60
CA PHE A 242 23.58 -5.15 -9.26
C PHE A 242 23.23 -5.95 -8.01
N ALA A 243 22.40 -5.37 -7.14
CA ALA A 243 21.89 -6.04 -5.96
C ALA A 243 20.42 -5.67 -5.69
N LYS A 244 19.68 -6.60 -5.10
CA LYS A 244 18.33 -6.36 -4.59
C LYS A 244 18.39 -6.13 -3.08
N TYR A 245 17.69 -5.10 -2.58
CA TYR A 245 17.50 -4.84 -1.16
C TYR A 245 16.22 -5.47 -0.65
N ARG A 246 16.23 -5.78 0.62
CA ARG A 246 15.04 -6.08 1.41
C ARG A 246 15.16 -5.45 2.80
N TRP A 247 14.03 -5.24 3.44
CA TRP A 247 14.02 -4.89 4.85
C TRP A 247 14.25 -6.12 5.71
N GLU A 248 15.00 -5.95 6.77
CA GLU A 248 15.16 -6.89 7.84
C GLU A 248 14.66 -6.24 9.12
N ARG A 249 13.91 -6.99 9.93
CA ARG A 249 13.34 -6.50 11.17
C ARG A 249 13.68 -7.48 12.28
N ALA A 250 14.27 -6.98 13.39
CA ALA A 250 14.41 -7.76 14.61
C ALA A 250 13.01 -8.28 15.04
N ARG A 251 12.94 -9.46 15.62
CA ARG A 251 11.68 -10.03 16.14
C ARG A 251 11.02 -9.11 17.15
N GLY A 252 11.81 -8.31 17.85
CA GLY A 252 11.36 -7.43 18.90
C GLY A 252 10.90 -8.18 20.16
N LYS A 253 10.38 -7.42 21.12
CA LYS A 253 9.93 -7.95 22.40
C LYS A 253 8.69 -7.22 22.87
N PHE A 254 7.68 -7.96 23.32
CA PHE A 254 6.60 -7.35 24.09
C PHE A 254 7.11 -6.97 25.49
N CYS A 255 7.07 -5.68 25.82
CA CYS A 255 7.49 -5.15 27.11
C CYS A 255 6.37 -5.17 28.16
N ARG A 256 5.41 -6.06 27.99
CA ARG A 256 4.29 -6.33 28.90
C ARG A 256 3.97 -7.81 28.89
N THR A 257 3.38 -8.32 29.97
CA THR A 257 3.05 -9.74 30.15
C THR A 257 1.60 -10.05 29.83
N SER A 258 0.73 -9.04 29.80
CA SER A 258 -0.67 -9.17 29.42
C SER A 258 -1.17 -7.98 28.61
N VAL A 259 -2.30 -8.14 27.93
CA VAL A 259 -2.94 -7.08 27.11
C VAL A 259 -3.45 -5.91 27.98
N HIS A 260 -3.66 -6.14 29.28
CA HIS A 260 -4.18 -5.13 30.21
C HIS A 260 -3.06 -4.37 30.94
N GLU A 261 -1.83 -4.79 30.81
CA GLU A 261 -0.68 -4.16 31.44
C GLU A 261 -0.19 -2.96 30.62
N SER A 262 0.07 -1.83 31.28
CA SER A 262 0.68 -0.65 30.67
C SER A 262 2.19 -0.87 30.49
N VAL A 263 2.73 -0.34 29.41
CA VAL A 263 4.18 -0.36 29.14
C VAL A 263 4.81 0.91 29.69
N THR A 264 5.89 0.77 30.46
CA THR A 264 6.67 1.88 30.98
C THR A 264 7.95 2.12 30.14
N PRO A 265 8.52 3.34 30.14
CA PRO A 265 9.83 3.58 29.52
C PRO A 265 10.94 2.67 30.07
N GLU A 266 10.89 2.36 31.37
CA GLU A 266 11.84 1.46 32.02
C GLU A 266 11.73 0.04 31.46
N ALA A 267 10.51 -0.46 31.25
CA ALA A 267 10.31 -1.77 30.63
C ALA A 267 10.90 -1.84 29.20
N VAL A 268 10.84 -0.76 28.42
CA VAL A 268 11.49 -0.68 27.11
C VAL A 268 13.02 -0.70 27.28
N ARG A 269 13.57 0.11 28.19
CA ARG A 269 15.02 0.13 28.48
C ARG A 269 15.54 -1.24 28.89
N ASP A 270 14.83 -1.90 29.80
CA ASP A 270 15.28 -3.17 30.39
C ASP A 270 15.17 -4.36 29.42
N ASN A 271 14.42 -4.19 28.32
CA ASN A 271 14.31 -5.17 27.24
C ASN A 271 15.01 -4.72 25.94
N TRP A 272 15.85 -3.66 25.99
CA TRP A 272 16.42 -3.04 24.78
C TRP A 272 17.25 -4.01 23.94
N ASP A 273 18.05 -4.84 24.55
CA ASP A 273 18.88 -5.83 23.86
C ASP A 273 18.01 -6.83 23.07
N ALA A 274 16.91 -7.30 23.66
CA ALA A 274 15.98 -8.20 22.97
C ALA A 274 15.16 -7.50 21.86
N ILE A 275 14.88 -6.19 22.00
CA ILE A 275 14.20 -5.38 20.98
C ILE A 275 15.07 -5.21 19.74
N THR A 276 16.39 -5.11 19.95
CA THR A 276 17.36 -4.80 18.88
C THR A 276 18.17 -6.02 18.43
N ASP A 277 17.82 -7.23 18.87
CA ASP A 277 18.49 -8.47 18.50
C ASP A 277 18.04 -8.95 17.10
N PHE A 278 18.97 -8.97 16.15
CA PHE A 278 18.78 -9.48 14.80
C PHE A 278 19.21 -10.94 14.62
N THR A 279 19.58 -11.65 15.69
CA THR A 279 19.99 -13.07 15.60
C THR A 279 18.88 -13.94 15.02
N ASP A 280 17.63 -13.65 15.39
CA ASP A 280 16.42 -14.22 14.79
C ASP A 280 15.54 -13.08 14.25
N SER A 281 15.75 -12.71 13.00
CA SER A 281 15.07 -11.62 12.33
C SER A 281 13.96 -12.12 11.40
N ASP A 282 13.01 -11.24 11.05
CA ASP A 282 12.03 -11.49 10.02
C ASP A 282 12.17 -10.53 8.83
N HIS A 283 11.56 -10.89 7.69
CA HIS A 283 11.68 -10.16 6.44
C HIS A 283 10.30 -9.94 5.81
N PRO A 284 9.37 -9.23 6.47
CA PRO A 284 8.03 -9.07 5.94
C PRO A 284 8.06 -8.34 4.59
N SER A 285 7.42 -8.92 3.61
CA SER A 285 7.35 -8.40 2.24
C SER A 285 6.16 -7.46 2.01
N SER A 286 5.25 -7.37 2.97
CA SER A 286 4.04 -6.55 2.89
C SER A 286 3.59 -6.06 4.25
N ASN A 287 2.84 -4.94 4.26
CA ASN A 287 2.20 -4.43 5.48
C ASN A 287 1.25 -5.46 6.10
N ARG A 288 0.56 -6.25 5.28
CA ARG A 288 -0.32 -7.33 5.76
C ARG A 288 0.46 -8.39 6.52
N GLU A 289 1.59 -8.83 5.98
CA GLU A 289 2.47 -9.82 6.63
C GLU A 289 3.05 -9.28 7.94
N ALA A 290 3.57 -8.04 7.90
CA ALA A 290 4.09 -7.37 9.10
C ALA A 290 3.04 -7.26 10.21
N THR A 291 1.79 -6.93 9.85
CA THR A 291 0.67 -6.84 10.79
C THR A 291 0.25 -8.22 11.31
N ALA A 292 0.28 -9.25 10.47
CA ALA A 292 -0.09 -10.62 10.88
C ALA A 292 0.90 -11.17 11.93
N ILE A 293 2.20 -10.93 11.77
CA ILE A 293 3.23 -11.32 12.74
C ILE A 293 2.98 -10.64 14.10
N LEU A 294 2.69 -9.33 14.09
CA LEU A 294 2.36 -8.58 15.31
C LEU A 294 1.08 -9.11 15.96
N ALA A 295 0.03 -9.38 15.17
CA ALA A 295 -1.24 -9.89 15.68
C ALA A 295 -1.09 -11.26 16.35
N SER A 296 -0.26 -12.14 15.78
CA SER A 296 0.05 -13.44 16.40
C SER A 296 0.68 -13.26 17.78
N GLY A 297 1.70 -12.40 17.90
CA GLY A 297 2.33 -12.14 19.19
C GLY A 297 1.41 -11.49 20.22
N LEU A 298 0.43 -10.67 19.79
CA LEU A 298 -0.58 -10.12 20.69
C LEU A 298 -1.58 -11.19 21.17
N GLN A 299 -1.87 -12.19 20.36
CA GLN A 299 -2.70 -13.34 20.78
C GLN A 299 -1.99 -14.15 21.87
N ASP A 300 -0.68 -14.35 21.74
CA ASP A 300 0.11 -15.08 22.76
C ASP A 300 0.11 -14.36 24.11
N LEU A 301 0.06 -13.02 24.14
CA LEU A 301 -0.07 -12.23 25.37
C LEU A 301 -1.46 -12.32 26.00
N SER A 302 -2.49 -12.60 25.20
CA SER A 302 -3.88 -12.65 25.68
C SER A 302 -4.25 -13.98 26.33
N THR A 303 -3.42 -15.01 26.15
CA THR A 303 -3.55 -16.28 26.87
C THR A 303 -3.01 -16.10 28.29
N GLU A 304 -3.87 -15.78 29.27
CA GLU A 304 -3.53 -15.87 30.67
C GLU A 304 -2.97 -17.28 30.96
N PRO A 305 -1.91 -17.40 31.80
CA PRO A 305 -1.50 -18.72 32.24
C PRO A 305 -2.69 -19.38 32.93
N ALA A 306 -3.14 -20.48 32.36
CA ALA A 306 -4.23 -21.26 32.93
C ALA A 306 -3.92 -21.50 34.43
N ILE A 307 -4.74 -20.93 35.31
CA ILE A 307 -4.72 -21.27 36.74
C ILE A 307 -4.81 -22.79 36.79
N LYS A 308 -3.74 -23.45 37.27
CA LYS A 308 -3.73 -24.89 37.50
C LYS A 308 -4.82 -25.21 38.51
N SER A 309 -6.04 -25.40 38.04
CA SER A 309 -7.09 -26.07 38.79
C SER A 309 -6.72 -27.54 38.90
N ASN A 310 -6.60 -28.04 40.11
CA ASN A 310 -6.40 -29.47 40.38
C ASN A 310 -7.44 -30.32 39.66
N PRO A 311 -7.04 -31.44 39.06
CA PRO A 311 -7.96 -32.29 38.31
C PRO A 311 -8.92 -33.01 39.30
N THR A 312 -10.16 -32.56 39.36
CA THR A 312 -11.23 -33.36 39.91
C THR A 312 -12.03 -33.95 38.75
N SER A 313 -11.88 -35.26 38.64
CA SER A 313 -12.71 -36.26 37.95
C SER A 313 -13.40 -35.87 36.64
N ALA A 314 -12.85 -36.40 35.56
CA ALA A 314 -13.41 -36.39 34.22
C ALA A 314 -14.60 -37.35 34.11
N SER A 315 -15.75 -36.82 33.69
CA SER A 315 -16.74 -37.58 32.92
C SER A 315 -16.56 -37.21 31.47
N GLY A 316 -16.24 -38.18 30.59
CA GLY A 316 -15.94 -37.97 29.21
C GLY A 316 -17.15 -37.41 28.43
N SER A 317 -17.06 -36.18 28.02
CA SER A 317 -17.89 -35.61 26.96
C SER A 317 -17.03 -35.47 25.72
N MET A 318 -17.52 -35.96 24.61
CA MET A 318 -16.90 -35.83 23.30
C MET A 318 -16.77 -34.35 22.98
N GLU A 319 -15.56 -33.85 22.79
CA GLU A 319 -15.27 -32.45 22.45
C GLU A 319 -15.82 -32.17 21.04
N VAL A 320 -16.84 -31.35 20.96
CA VAL A 320 -17.41 -30.88 19.69
C VAL A 320 -16.54 -29.75 19.20
N THR A 321 -15.90 -29.92 18.06
CA THR A 321 -15.02 -28.91 17.43
C THR A 321 -15.67 -28.35 16.16
N GLY A 322 -15.28 -27.13 15.75
CA GLY A 322 -15.77 -26.46 14.55
C GLY A 322 -17.06 -25.63 14.75
N PRO A 323 -17.80 -25.30 13.69
CA PRO A 323 -18.97 -24.39 13.75
C PRO A 323 -20.05 -24.89 14.70
N LEU A 324 -20.20 -26.21 14.89
CA LEU A 324 -21.15 -26.82 15.79
C LEU A 324 -20.84 -26.50 17.26
N ALA A 325 -19.61 -26.23 17.62
CA ALA A 325 -19.22 -25.85 18.97
C ALA A 325 -19.79 -24.47 19.40
N ALA A 326 -20.10 -23.61 18.43
CA ALA A 326 -20.70 -22.30 18.68
C ALA A 326 -22.23 -22.34 18.76
N ARG A 327 -22.85 -23.49 18.48
CA ARG A 327 -24.32 -23.62 18.49
C ARG A 327 -24.85 -23.51 19.91
N GLY A 328 -25.75 -22.56 20.15
CA GLY A 328 -26.34 -22.34 21.47
C GLY A 328 -25.50 -21.51 22.45
N ILE A 329 -24.36 -21.01 22.04
CA ILE A 329 -23.57 -20.09 22.85
C ILE A 329 -24.25 -18.71 22.85
N THR A 330 -24.65 -18.24 24.04
CA THR A 330 -25.07 -16.85 24.22
C THR A 330 -23.88 -16.04 24.70
N LEU A 331 -23.46 -15.07 23.92
CA LEU A 331 -22.40 -14.14 24.31
C LEU A 331 -22.92 -13.21 25.42
N PRO A 332 -22.06 -12.82 26.37
CA PRO A 332 -22.45 -11.80 27.34
C PRO A 332 -22.79 -10.50 26.59
N PRO A 333 -23.80 -9.74 27.06
CA PRO A 333 -24.11 -8.45 26.47
C PRO A 333 -22.90 -7.53 26.55
N SER A 334 -22.57 -6.86 25.43
CA SER A 334 -21.52 -5.84 25.36
C SER A 334 -22.15 -4.50 25.01
N SER A 335 -21.73 -3.43 25.69
CA SER A 335 -22.14 -2.07 25.39
C SER A 335 -21.11 -1.42 24.46
N PHE A 336 -21.59 -0.64 23.52
CA PHE A 336 -20.78 0.20 22.65
C PHE A 336 -21.33 1.64 22.73
N THR A 337 -20.51 2.55 23.25
CA THR A 337 -20.85 3.96 23.38
C THR A 337 -20.30 4.73 22.19
N TYR A 338 -21.06 5.65 21.67
CA TYR A 338 -20.66 6.54 20.58
C TYR A 338 -21.16 7.96 20.81
N GLU A 339 -20.41 8.93 20.30
CA GLU A 339 -20.74 10.34 20.36
C GLU A 339 -21.35 10.81 19.02
N PRO A 340 -22.13 11.91 19.02
CA PRO A 340 -22.79 12.44 17.81
C PRO A 340 -21.84 12.70 16.64
N ASP A 341 -20.62 13.18 16.90
CA ASP A 341 -19.60 13.43 15.88
C ASP A 341 -19.17 12.16 15.14
N GLN A 342 -19.15 11.00 15.81
CA GLN A 342 -18.85 9.71 15.19
C GLN A 342 -19.95 9.28 14.22
N LEU A 343 -21.20 9.57 14.53
CA LEU A 343 -22.32 9.32 13.62
C LEU A 343 -22.24 10.20 12.38
N ILE A 344 -21.93 11.49 12.58
CA ILE A 344 -21.75 12.47 11.50
C ILE A 344 -20.58 12.07 10.60
N LEU A 345 -19.43 11.73 11.18
CA LEU A 345 -18.26 11.30 10.44
C LEU A 345 -18.53 10.02 9.64
N TYR A 346 -19.27 9.08 10.21
CA TYR A 346 -19.68 7.89 9.48
C TYR A 346 -20.58 8.22 8.29
N ALA A 347 -21.60 9.07 8.51
CA ALA A 347 -22.52 9.48 7.45
C ALA A 347 -21.77 10.16 6.29
N LEU A 348 -20.85 11.06 6.59
CA LEU A 348 -19.98 11.70 5.60
C LEU A 348 -19.07 10.68 4.88
N GLY A 349 -18.51 9.73 5.63
CA GLY A 349 -17.63 8.69 5.10
C GLY A 349 -18.31 7.73 4.12
N VAL A 350 -19.61 7.48 4.29
CA VAL A 350 -20.40 6.67 3.32
C VAL A 350 -21.08 7.50 2.24
N GLY A 351 -20.78 8.80 2.17
CA GLY A 351 -21.15 9.68 1.06
C GLY A 351 -22.41 10.49 1.24
N VAL A 352 -23.01 10.54 2.45
CA VAL A 352 -24.12 11.45 2.74
C VAL A 352 -23.63 12.89 2.65
N SER A 353 -24.35 13.73 1.92
CA SER A 353 -24.01 15.13 1.75
C SER A 353 -25.20 16.03 2.05
N ARG A 354 -24.94 17.27 2.47
CA ARG A 354 -25.99 18.27 2.72
C ARG A 354 -26.87 18.59 1.50
N LYS A 355 -26.55 18.05 0.32
CA LYS A 355 -27.35 18.17 -0.91
C LYS A 355 -28.38 17.07 -1.04
N ASP A 356 -28.26 16.02 -0.26
CA ASP A 356 -29.19 14.91 -0.27
C ASP A 356 -30.47 15.33 0.48
N GLU A 357 -31.62 14.90 -0.01
CA GLU A 357 -32.90 15.14 0.63
C GLU A 357 -32.88 14.49 2.03
N ASP A 358 -33.36 15.21 3.06
CA ASP A 358 -33.37 14.77 4.45
C ASP A 358 -31.97 14.47 5.07
N ALA A 359 -30.88 14.93 4.50
CA ALA A 359 -29.53 14.63 4.97
C ALA A 359 -29.20 15.23 6.35
N LEU A 360 -29.85 16.33 6.74
CA LEU A 360 -29.55 17.03 8.00
C LEU A 360 -29.74 16.15 9.22
N LYS A 361 -30.73 15.26 9.23
CA LYS A 361 -30.94 14.32 10.33
C LYS A 361 -29.78 13.34 10.59
N PHE A 362 -28.82 13.25 9.69
CA PHE A 362 -27.59 12.44 9.82
C PHE A 362 -26.32 13.26 9.97
N LEU A 363 -26.39 14.57 9.71
CA LEU A 363 -25.21 15.44 9.62
C LEU A 363 -25.22 16.62 10.59
N TYR A 364 -26.31 16.82 11.35
CA TYR A 364 -26.45 17.95 12.25
C TYR A 364 -27.08 17.52 13.57
N GLU A 365 -26.29 17.52 14.64
CA GLU A 365 -26.65 17.03 15.96
C GLU A 365 -27.79 17.82 16.65
N ASN A 366 -28.09 19.03 16.19
CA ASN A 366 -29.22 19.82 16.68
C ASN A 366 -30.48 19.69 15.83
N ASP A 367 -30.49 18.80 14.82
CA ASP A 367 -31.72 18.47 14.09
C ASP A 367 -32.68 17.68 15.00
N GLU A 368 -33.96 18.05 14.99
CA GLU A 368 -34.99 17.41 15.84
C GLU A 368 -35.13 15.89 15.58
N ASN A 369 -34.74 15.43 14.39
CA ASN A 369 -34.75 14.04 13.95
C ASN A 369 -33.34 13.44 13.86
N PHE A 370 -32.33 14.04 14.52
CA PHE A 370 -30.97 13.53 14.46
C PHE A 370 -30.90 12.04 14.83
N SER A 371 -30.30 11.25 13.96
CA SER A 371 -30.24 9.79 14.13
C SER A 371 -29.04 9.20 13.41
N ALA A 372 -28.62 8.02 13.86
CA ALA A 372 -27.61 7.24 13.13
C ALA A 372 -28.19 6.69 11.83
N LEU A 373 -27.36 6.65 10.79
CA LEU A 373 -27.69 5.85 9.61
C LEU A 373 -27.90 4.38 10.01
N PRO A 374 -28.91 3.70 9.44
CA PRO A 374 -29.16 2.28 9.77
C PRO A 374 -27.92 1.37 9.58
N THR A 375 -27.04 1.72 8.64
CA THR A 375 -25.80 0.99 8.39
C THR A 375 -24.73 1.22 9.46
N PHE A 376 -24.87 2.23 10.33
CA PHE A 376 -23.93 2.45 11.45
C PHE A 376 -23.90 1.28 12.44
N ALA A 377 -24.99 0.54 12.59
CA ALA A 377 -25.06 -0.65 13.44
C ALA A 377 -24.05 -1.75 13.06
N VAL A 378 -23.49 -1.70 11.86
CA VAL A 378 -22.41 -2.60 11.42
C VAL A 378 -21.14 -2.42 12.24
N ILE A 379 -20.82 -1.19 12.68
CA ILE A 379 -19.58 -0.89 13.43
C ILE A 379 -19.58 -1.57 14.80
N PRO A 380 -20.58 -1.38 15.68
CA PRO A 380 -20.67 -2.12 16.95
C PRO A 380 -20.70 -3.63 16.74
N SER A 381 -21.40 -4.11 15.70
CA SER A 381 -21.47 -5.54 15.38
C SER A 381 -20.10 -6.11 15.02
N GLN A 382 -19.30 -5.39 14.24
CA GLN A 382 -17.93 -5.78 13.94
C GLN A 382 -17.06 -5.80 15.19
N ALA A 383 -17.17 -4.80 16.06
CA ALA A 383 -16.41 -4.75 17.30
C ALA A 383 -16.74 -5.96 18.21
N VAL A 384 -18.00 -6.37 18.31
CA VAL A 384 -18.41 -7.57 19.07
C VAL A 384 -17.89 -8.84 18.40
N MET A 385 -18.00 -8.95 17.08
CA MET A 385 -17.57 -10.14 16.34
C MET A 385 -16.05 -10.33 16.35
N PHE A 386 -15.28 -9.26 16.14
CA PHE A 386 -13.83 -9.36 16.02
C PHE A 386 -13.08 -9.12 17.33
N GLY A 387 -13.68 -8.37 18.28
CA GLY A 387 -13.13 -8.17 19.61
C GLY A 387 -13.60 -9.18 20.66
N GLY A 388 -14.61 -9.99 20.34
CA GLY A 388 -15.17 -10.99 21.26
C GLY A 388 -14.46 -12.34 21.22
N LYS A 389 -14.60 -13.11 22.31
CA LYS A 389 -14.03 -14.47 22.44
C LYS A 389 -14.75 -15.54 21.58
N LEU A 390 -15.65 -15.13 20.66
CA LEU A 390 -16.43 -16.06 19.84
C LEU A 390 -15.54 -17.01 19.04
N TRP A 391 -14.52 -16.47 18.39
CA TRP A 391 -13.58 -17.25 17.56
C TRP A 391 -12.69 -18.18 18.37
N GLN A 392 -12.39 -17.82 19.61
CA GLN A 392 -11.60 -18.65 20.52
C GLN A 392 -12.36 -19.91 20.97
N GLN A 393 -13.69 -19.86 20.93
CA GLN A 393 -14.56 -20.99 21.29
C GLN A 393 -14.82 -21.94 20.12
N MET A 394 -14.44 -21.51 18.89
CA MET A 394 -14.55 -22.30 17.67
C MET A 394 -13.23 -22.98 17.34
N ASN A 395 -12.77 -23.91 18.20
CA ASN A 395 -11.49 -24.61 18.06
C ASN A 395 -11.23 -25.09 16.63
N GLY A 396 -10.12 -24.67 16.03
CA GLY A 396 -9.68 -25.09 14.70
C GLY A 396 -10.33 -24.32 13.52
N TYR A 397 -11.08 -23.26 13.78
CA TYR A 397 -11.73 -22.49 12.72
C TYR A 397 -11.10 -21.10 12.60
N THR A 398 -10.58 -20.78 11.43
CA THR A 398 -10.10 -19.43 11.07
C THR A 398 -11.07 -18.83 10.05
N PRO A 399 -11.77 -17.72 10.36
CA PRO A 399 -12.66 -17.09 9.39
C PRO A 399 -11.85 -16.53 8.22
N ASN A 400 -12.28 -16.80 6.99
CA ASN A 400 -11.70 -16.17 5.82
C ASN A 400 -12.20 -14.73 5.71
N LEU A 401 -11.45 -13.80 6.30
CA LEU A 401 -11.80 -12.36 6.33
C LEU A 401 -11.88 -11.73 4.94
N ALA A 402 -11.26 -12.34 3.91
CA ALA A 402 -11.38 -11.88 2.54
C ALA A 402 -12.76 -12.16 1.92
N LYS A 403 -13.55 -13.02 2.55
CA LYS A 403 -14.90 -13.41 2.12
C LYS A 403 -16.00 -12.87 3.04
N VAL A 404 -15.68 -11.88 3.89
CA VAL A 404 -16.66 -11.18 4.71
C VAL A 404 -17.37 -10.15 3.83
N CYS A 405 -18.63 -10.41 3.51
CA CYS A 405 -19.48 -9.45 2.83
C CYS A 405 -20.41 -8.76 3.81
N VAL A 406 -20.37 -7.44 3.85
CA VAL A 406 -21.37 -6.61 4.51
C VAL A 406 -22.38 -6.22 3.46
N ASN A 407 -23.57 -6.72 3.53
CA ASN A 407 -24.67 -6.27 2.68
C ASN A 407 -25.60 -5.33 3.46
N LYS A 408 -26.57 -4.73 2.75
CA LYS A 408 -27.52 -3.74 3.28
C LYS A 408 -28.30 -4.20 4.54
N PHE A 409 -28.20 -5.48 4.93
CA PHE A 409 -29.05 -6.11 5.96
C PHE A 409 -28.32 -7.04 6.93
N GLY A 410 -26.98 -7.17 6.83
CA GLY A 410 -26.24 -8.01 7.77
C GLY A 410 -24.85 -8.39 7.29
N LEU A 411 -24.12 -9.03 8.17
CA LEU A 411 -22.77 -9.51 7.91
C LEU A 411 -22.86 -10.98 7.45
N HIS A 412 -22.42 -11.26 6.23
CA HIS A 412 -22.25 -12.62 5.72
C HIS A 412 -20.81 -13.07 5.88
N LEU A 413 -20.62 -14.18 6.58
CA LEU A 413 -19.34 -14.87 6.69
C LEU A 413 -19.36 -16.09 5.78
N GLU A 414 -18.49 -16.10 4.76
CA GLU A 414 -18.18 -17.31 4.02
C GLU A 414 -17.05 -18.03 4.75
N LEU A 415 -17.35 -19.18 5.34
CA LEU A 415 -16.38 -19.98 6.08
C LEU A 415 -15.64 -20.88 5.10
N ASP A 416 -14.29 -20.90 5.18
CA ASP A 416 -13.48 -21.75 4.30
C ASP A 416 -13.68 -23.23 4.62
N SER A 417 -14.18 -23.98 3.65
CA SER A 417 -14.49 -25.40 3.76
C SER A 417 -13.30 -26.32 3.49
N SER A 418 -12.07 -25.82 3.50
CA SER A 418 -10.87 -26.63 3.24
C SER A 418 -10.42 -27.50 4.42
N ALA A 419 -11.12 -27.49 5.56
CA ALA A 419 -10.97 -28.52 6.59
C ALA A 419 -11.68 -29.82 6.15
N PRO A 420 -11.18 -31.03 6.47
CA PRO A 420 -11.72 -32.29 5.96
C PRO A 420 -13.21 -32.45 6.34
N LEU A 421 -14.03 -32.54 5.31
CA LEU A 421 -15.48 -32.61 5.36
C LEU A 421 -15.96 -33.89 6.07
N VAL A 422 -16.72 -33.72 7.13
CA VAL A 422 -17.79 -34.67 7.45
C VAL A 422 -18.89 -34.46 6.39
N LYS A 423 -19.28 -35.53 5.70
CA LYS A 423 -20.17 -35.55 4.55
C LYS A 423 -21.63 -35.26 4.93
N GLU A 424 -21.96 -34.05 5.34
CA GLU A 424 -23.32 -33.52 5.23
C GLU A 424 -23.26 -32.02 4.91
N PRO A 425 -24.06 -31.50 3.99
CA PRO A 425 -24.04 -30.10 3.62
C PRO A 425 -24.60 -29.27 4.76
N ILE A 426 -23.74 -28.52 5.45
CA ILE A 426 -24.16 -27.52 6.41
C ILE A 426 -24.38 -26.24 5.64
N ASP A 427 -25.64 -25.84 5.55
CA ASP A 427 -26.04 -24.51 5.04
C ASP A 427 -25.51 -23.43 5.98
N PRO A 428 -24.74 -22.43 5.51
CA PRO A 428 -24.20 -21.40 6.37
C PRO A 428 -25.33 -20.51 6.89
N SER A 429 -25.64 -20.65 8.17
CA SER A 429 -26.65 -19.83 8.81
C SER A 429 -26.20 -18.37 8.96
N PRO A 430 -27.01 -17.38 8.59
CA PRO A 430 -26.69 -15.98 8.75
C PRO A 430 -26.71 -15.55 10.23
N VAL A 431 -25.73 -14.75 10.64
CA VAL A 431 -25.72 -14.07 11.92
C VAL A 431 -26.60 -12.81 11.81
N VAL A 432 -27.70 -12.77 12.50
CA VAL A 432 -28.57 -11.60 12.58
C VAL A 432 -28.28 -10.85 13.88
N VAL A 433 -27.92 -9.58 13.75
CA VAL A 433 -27.77 -8.66 14.87
C VAL A 433 -29.12 -7.93 15.07
N VAL A 434 -29.74 -8.12 16.17
CA VAL A 434 -31.01 -7.45 16.51
C VAL A 434 -30.73 -6.45 17.62
N PRO A 435 -31.00 -5.16 17.46
CA PRO A 435 -30.96 -4.21 18.55
C PRO A 435 -32.15 -4.44 19.50
N ASP A 436 -31.90 -4.43 20.81
CA ASP A 436 -32.98 -4.42 21.79
C ASP A 436 -33.79 -3.11 21.68
N PRO A 437 -35.09 -3.13 21.82
CA PRO A 437 -35.89 -1.91 21.84
C PRO A 437 -35.44 -1.03 23.01
N PRO A 438 -35.34 0.29 22.82
CA PRO A 438 -34.87 1.19 23.85
C PRO A 438 -35.87 1.18 25.04
N THR A 439 -35.43 0.67 26.17
CA THR A 439 -36.04 1.00 27.44
C THR A 439 -35.66 2.44 27.74
N VAL A 440 -36.68 3.29 27.78
CA VAL A 440 -36.55 4.72 28.11
C VAL A 440 -35.82 4.83 29.44
N ILE A 441 -34.59 5.32 29.46
CA ILE A 441 -33.78 5.94 30.53
C ILE A 441 -32.29 5.51 30.46
N SER A 442 -31.68 5.23 29.29
CA SER A 442 -30.24 5.34 29.12
C SER A 442 -29.91 5.46 27.63
N ASN A 443 -29.06 6.38 27.29
CA ASN A 443 -28.59 6.60 25.91
C ASN A 443 -27.62 5.50 25.42
N GLU A 444 -27.72 4.30 25.96
CA GLU A 444 -26.87 3.16 25.58
C GLU A 444 -27.68 2.10 24.83
N PRO A 445 -27.54 1.94 23.52
CA PRO A 445 -28.14 0.84 22.78
C PRO A 445 -27.46 -0.49 23.15
N THR A 446 -28.22 -1.43 23.66
CA THR A 446 -27.76 -2.79 23.93
C THR A 446 -28.01 -3.66 22.71
N LEU A 447 -26.98 -4.29 22.17
CA LEU A 447 -27.04 -5.18 21.02
C LEU A 447 -26.97 -6.65 21.46
N LYS A 448 -27.92 -7.47 21.01
CA LYS A 448 -27.86 -8.94 21.15
C LYS A 448 -27.46 -9.56 19.80
N VAL A 449 -26.41 -10.37 19.82
CA VAL A 449 -26.05 -11.21 18.69
C VAL A 449 -26.74 -12.56 18.85
N MET A 450 -27.62 -12.88 17.90
CA MET A 450 -28.29 -14.17 17.84
C MET A 450 -27.92 -14.91 16.57
N MET A 451 -27.54 -16.17 16.71
CA MET A 451 -27.39 -17.07 15.57
C MET A 451 -28.76 -17.69 15.25
N VAL A 452 -29.23 -17.47 14.02
CA VAL A 452 -30.51 -18.01 13.57
C VAL A 452 -30.26 -19.04 12.48
N GLU A 453 -30.81 -20.24 12.64
CA GLU A 453 -30.84 -21.26 11.59
C GLU A 453 -31.92 -20.90 10.55
N GLY A 454 -31.56 -20.85 9.28
CA GLY A 454 -32.56 -20.66 8.23
C GLY A 454 -31.98 -20.61 6.82
N ASN A 455 -32.74 -21.11 5.86
CA ASN A 455 -32.41 -21.17 4.46
C ASN A 455 -32.30 -19.78 3.80
N HIS A 456 -31.41 -19.63 2.84
CA HIS A 456 -31.11 -18.42 2.04
C HIS A 456 -32.35 -17.65 1.53
N SER A 457 -33.46 -18.34 1.29
CA SER A 457 -34.73 -17.73 0.81
C SER A 457 -35.54 -17.00 1.89
N VAL A 458 -35.29 -17.25 3.17
CA VAL A 458 -36.00 -16.63 4.29
C VAL A 458 -35.38 -15.28 4.64
N CYS A 459 -34.05 -15.15 4.48
CA CYS A 459 -33.31 -13.92 4.78
C CYS A 459 -33.74 -12.74 3.88
N GLN A 460 -34.07 -13.00 2.61
CA GLN A 460 -34.52 -11.95 1.68
C GLN A 460 -35.93 -11.42 1.98
N ARG A 461 -36.79 -12.18 2.65
CA ARG A 461 -38.18 -11.77 2.97
C ARG A 461 -38.36 -11.08 4.33
N LEU A 462 -37.46 -11.33 5.28
CA LEU A 462 -37.52 -10.69 6.60
C LEU A 462 -36.99 -9.25 6.62
N SER A 463 -36.19 -8.86 5.63
CA SER A 463 -35.46 -7.60 5.59
C SER A 463 -36.30 -6.33 5.41
N ALA A 464 -37.44 -6.41 4.74
CA ALA A 464 -38.18 -5.20 4.36
C ALA A 464 -39.34 -4.83 5.29
N ARG A 465 -39.85 -5.76 6.12
CA ARG A 465 -41.04 -5.51 6.96
C ARG A 465 -40.75 -5.40 8.43
N THR A 466 -39.71 -6.01 8.95
CA THR A 466 -39.45 -6.04 10.38
C THR A 466 -38.61 -4.85 10.87
N MET A 467 -37.84 -4.20 9.98
CA MET A 467 -37.11 -2.99 10.38
C MET A 467 -37.95 -1.71 10.40
N THR A 468 -39.08 -1.64 9.68
CA THR A 468 -39.94 -0.45 9.65
C THR A 468 -40.89 -0.35 10.86
N SER A 469 -41.01 -1.38 11.69
CA SER A 469 -41.87 -1.37 12.87
C SER A 469 -41.16 -1.31 14.22
N GLN A 470 -39.81 -1.27 14.22
CA GLN A 470 -39.00 -1.19 15.45
C GLN A 470 -38.09 0.03 15.54
N VAL A 471 -38.20 0.97 14.60
CA VAL A 471 -37.60 2.29 14.68
C VAL A 471 -38.73 3.33 14.80
N MET A 472 -39.47 3.22 15.86
CA MET A 472 -40.26 4.29 16.48
C MET A 472 -40.15 4.15 18.00
#